data_d8c20933af8a5f2d1389407468cf6d40
#
_entry.id   d8c20933af8a5f2d1389407468cf6d40
#
_cell.length_a   1.000
_cell.length_b   1.000
_cell.length_c   1.000
_cell.angle_alpha   90.00
_cell.angle_beta   90.00
_cell.angle_gamma   90.00
#
_symmetry.space_group_name_H-M   'P 1'
#
loop_
_entity.id
_entity.type
_entity.pdbx_description
1 polymer ?
#
loop_
_entity_poly.entity_id
_entity_poly.type
_entity_poly.pdbx_seq_one_letter_code
_entity_poly.pdbx_strand_id
1 'polypeptide(L)'
;TYITGPDGKKIPYYEGVPVNTFGNGSFYWNDAGRLVYSGTDFTTRFGIDVSAYQNRSIPSKTIDWNAAKNDGVEFVFARIGFRGTGSGTLNSDAFYAQNIDGAMAAGLDTGVYFFSQAITVAEAVEEANYVLSLLGGRKLTAPIAYDWEMHDSTYRVYGTSSAMATACAKAFCETIE
;
A
#
# COMPACT_ATOMS: atom_id res chain seq x y z
N THR A 1 22.73 12.63 5.62
CA THR A 1 23.54 11.52 6.19
C THR A 1 23.05 10.20 5.60
N TYR A 2 23.93 9.23 5.46
CA TYR A 2 23.59 7.89 4.92
C TYR A 2 24.24 6.83 5.83
N ILE A 3 23.56 5.70 5.99
CA ILE A 3 24.16 4.48 6.51
C ILE A 3 24.41 3.52 5.35
N THR A 4 25.34 2.60 5.50
CA THR A 4 25.60 1.57 4.49
C THR A 4 24.86 0.32 4.90
N GLY A 5 23.94 -0.15 4.06
CA GLY A 5 23.22 -1.40 4.26
C GLY A 5 24.12 -2.64 4.13
N PRO A 6 23.63 -3.82 4.51
CA PRO A 6 24.38 -5.07 4.40
C PRO A 6 24.79 -5.43 2.97
N ASP A 7 24.04 -4.93 1.98
CA ASP A 7 24.30 -5.10 0.55
C ASP A 7 25.25 -4.02 -0.03
N GLY A 8 25.83 -3.18 0.83
CA GLY A 8 26.74 -2.09 0.45
C GLY A 8 26.04 -0.84 -0.10
N LYS A 9 24.70 -0.83 -0.21
CA LYS A 9 23.97 0.35 -0.68
C LYS A 9 23.85 1.42 0.38
N LYS A 10 23.87 2.67 -0.06
CA LYS A 10 23.64 3.82 0.81
C LYS A 10 22.15 3.98 1.08
N ILE A 11 21.78 3.93 2.35
CA ILE A 11 20.41 4.12 2.83
C ILE A 11 20.37 5.51 3.49
N PRO A 12 19.41 6.39 3.13
CA PRO A 12 19.25 7.67 3.79
C PRO A 12 19.01 7.50 5.29
N TYR A 13 19.75 8.24 6.11
CA TYR A 13 19.54 8.30 7.55
C TYR A 13 18.92 9.64 7.91
N TYR A 14 17.81 9.61 8.60
CA TYR A 14 17.10 10.78 9.09
C TYR A 14 17.24 10.85 10.60
N GLU A 15 17.84 11.95 11.07
CA GLU A 15 17.99 12.21 12.51
C GLU A 15 16.61 12.29 13.17
N GLY A 16 16.45 11.65 14.34
CA GLY A 16 15.19 11.62 15.07
C GLY A 16 14.19 10.53 14.62
N VAL A 17 14.48 9.81 13.53
CA VAL A 17 13.69 8.64 13.17
C VAL A 17 14.29 7.42 13.87
N PRO A 18 13.50 6.66 14.66
CA PRO A 18 14.00 5.46 15.32
C PRO A 18 14.55 4.46 14.29
N VAL A 19 15.74 3.93 14.54
CA VAL A 19 16.26 2.84 13.73
C VAL A 19 15.47 1.56 13.97
N ASN A 20 15.33 0.77 12.91
CA ASN A 20 14.76 -0.56 13.02
C ASN A 20 15.57 -1.40 14.02
N THR A 21 14.87 -1.98 14.99
CA THR A 21 15.47 -2.85 16.03
C THR A 21 15.45 -4.33 15.67
N PHE A 22 14.87 -4.70 14.52
CA PHE A 22 14.90 -6.07 14.02
C PHE A 22 16.34 -6.47 13.67
N GLY A 23 16.79 -7.62 14.14
CA GLY A 23 18.09 -8.16 13.76
C GLY A 23 18.14 -8.51 12.27
N ASN A 24 19.22 -8.12 11.59
CA ASN A 24 19.38 -8.34 10.14
C ASN A 24 19.34 -9.84 9.73
N GLY A 25 19.56 -10.78 10.65
CA GLY A 25 19.47 -12.22 10.43
C GLY A 25 18.10 -12.83 10.74
N SER A 26 17.12 -12.01 11.15
CA SER A 26 15.80 -12.51 11.55
C SER A 26 14.84 -12.75 10.38
N PHE A 27 15.24 -12.42 9.15
CA PHE A 27 14.42 -12.61 7.95
C PHE A 27 15.15 -13.49 6.94
N TYR A 28 14.43 -14.45 6.35
CA TYR A 28 14.94 -15.26 5.26
C TYR A 28 13.83 -15.59 4.25
N TRP A 29 14.21 -15.87 3.01
CA TRP A 29 13.31 -16.35 1.98
C TRP A 29 13.20 -17.87 2.07
N ASN A 30 12.00 -18.39 2.24
CA ASN A 30 11.77 -19.84 2.21
C ASN A 30 11.67 -20.37 0.76
N ASP A 31 11.57 -21.70 0.62
CA ASP A 31 11.50 -22.38 -0.68
C ASP A 31 10.25 -21.99 -1.50
N ALA A 32 9.21 -21.51 -0.85
CA ALA A 32 8.00 -20.98 -1.50
C ALA A 32 8.16 -19.52 -1.96
N GLY A 33 9.36 -18.91 -1.82
CA GLY A 33 9.62 -17.52 -2.19
C GLY A 33 8.94 -16.50 -1.28
N ARG A 34 8.68 -16.85 0.00
CA ARG A 34 8.11 -15.94 1.00
C ARG A 34 9.18 -15.47 1.97
N LEU A 35 9.13 -14.20 2.31
CA LEU A 35 9.93 -13.66 3.40
C LEU A 35 9.35 -14.11 4.73
N VAL A 36 10.16 -14.81 5.52
CA VAL A 36 9.78 -15.37 6.84
C VAL A 36 10.60 -14.70 7.93
N TYR A 37 9.95 -14.37 9.04
CA TYR A 37 10.61 -13.91 10.25
C TYR A 37 10.90 -15.10 11.17
N SER A 38 12.17 -15.28 11.54
CA SER A 38 12.64 -16.37 12.40
C SER A 38 12.89 -15.96 13.87
N GLY A 39 12.69 -14.67 14.19
CA GLY A 39 12.81 -14.15 15.55
C GLY A 39 11.61 -14.55 16.41
N THR A 40 11.76 -14.35 17.74
CA THR A 40 10.70 -14.63 18.72
C THR A 40 10.05 -13.39 19.30
N ASP A 41 10.55 -12.21 18.94
CA ASP A 41 10.15 -10.94 19.56
C ASP A 41 8.83 -10.38 18.98
N PHE A 42 8.43 -10.88 17.79
CA PHE A 42 7.25 -10.41 17.07
C PHE A 42 6.48 -11.58 16.48
N THR A 43 5.16 -11.42 16.42
CA THR A 43 4.29 -12.26 15.60
C THR A 43 4.14 -11.60 14.24
N THR A 44 4.36 -12.35 13.16
CA THR A 44 4.21 -11.87 11.80
C THR A 44 2.91 -12.37 11.19
N ARG A 45 2.34 -11.57 10.31
CA ARG A 45 1.21 -11.94 9.46
C ARG A 45 1.62 -11.82 8.01
N PHE A 46 1.17 -12.75 7.17
CA PHE A 46 1.43 -12.72 5.73
C PHE A 46 0.23 -12.11 5.00
N GLY A 47 0.48 -11.06 4.25
CA GLY A 47 -0.54 -10.40 3.44
C GLY A 47 -0.03 -10.06 2.04
N ILE A 48 -0.95 -9.66 1.20
CA ILE A 48 -0.68 -9.23 -0.17
C ILE A 48 -1.35 -7.89 -0.46
N ASP A 49 -0.78 -7.12 -1.36
CA ASP A 49 -1.47 -6.03 -2.02
C ASP A 49 -1.84 -6.41 -3.45
N VAL A 50 -2.96 -5.90 -3.93
CA VAL A 50 -3.47 -6.19 -5.27
C VAL A 50 -4.09 -4.96 -5.92
N SER A 51 -4.05 -4.96 -7.25
CA SER A 51 -4.69 -3.94 -8.08
C SER A 51 -5.23 -4.59 -9.36
N ALA A 52 -5.76 -3.79 -10.26
CA ALA A 52 -6.16 -4.24 -11.59
C ALA A 52 -5.04 -4.96 -12.37
N TYR A 53 -3.77 -4.77 -12.00
CA TYR A 53 -2.66 -5.47 -12.65
C TYR A 53 -2.73 -6.97 -12.40
N GLN A 54 -2.95 -7.40 -11.16
CA GLN A 54 -3.09 -8.81 -10.81
C GLN A 54 -4.30 -9.43 -11.50
N ASN A 55 -5.46 -8.74 -11.47
CA ASN A 55 -6.66 -9.24 -12.15
C ASN A 55 -6.43 -9.43 -13.66
N ARG A 56 -5.79 -8.45 -14.32
CA ARG A 56 -5.54 -8.52 -15.77
C ARG A 56 -4.60 -9.63 -16.18
N SER A 57 -3.71 -10.07 -15.29
CA SER A 57 -2.77 -11.18 -15.52
C SER A 57 -3.43 -12.57 -15.44
N ILE A 58 -4.66 -12.64 -14.89
CA ILE A 58 -5.43 -13.87 -14.73
C ILE A 58 -6.46 -13.98 -15.85
N PRO A 59 -6.59 -15.11 -16.57
CA PRO A 59 -7.56 -15.27 -17.66
C PRO A 59 -9.02 -14.96 -17.26
N SER A 60 -9.45 -15.40 -16.07
CA SER A 60 -10.78 -15.12 -15.51
C SER A 60 -10.95 -13.67 -15.04
N LYS A 61 -9.86 -12.91 -14.90
CA LYS A 61 -9.80 -11.57 -14.28
C LYS A 61 -10.35 -11.54 -12.84
N THR A 62 -10.46 -12.71 -12.21
CA THR A 62 -10.95 -12.87 -10.84
C THR A 62 -9.90 -13.60 -10.01
N ILE A 63 -9.50 -13.01 -8.89
CA ILE A 63 -8.58 -13.63 -7.94
C ILE A 63 -9.35 -14.71 -7.16
N ASP A 64 -8.77 -15.90 -7.04
CA ASP A 64 -9.28 -16.95 -6.16
C ASP A 64 -8.84 -16.67 -4.72
N TRP A 65 -9.70 -15.96 -3.99
CA TRP A 65 -9.43 -15.55 -2.62
C TRP A 65 -9.40 -16.72 -1.63
N ASN A 66 -10.14 -17.80 -1.92
CA ASN A 66 -10.09 -19.01 -1.10
C ASN A 66 -8.75 -19.74 -1.30
N ALA A 67 -8.25 -19.81 -2.52
CA ALA A 67 -6.92 -20.35 -2.78
C ALA A 67 -5.83 -19.49 -2.10
N ALA A 68 -5.92 -18.17 -2.19
CA ALA A 68 -4.98 -17.26 -1.51
C ALA A 68 -4.98 -17.47 0.01
N LYS A 69 -6.17 -17.60 0.63
CA LYS A 69 -6.31 -17.88 2.06
C LYS A 69 -5.71 -19.24 2.44
N ASN A 70 -6.02 -20.28 1.66
CA ASN A 70 -5.48 -21.62 1.89
C ASN A 70 -3.95 -21.66 1.72
N ASP A 71 -3.40 -20.77 0.93
CA ASP A 71 -1.95 -20.56 0.78
C ASP A 71 -1.33 -19.70 1.90
N GLY A 72 -2.12 -19.32 2.91
CA GLY A 72 -1.67 -18.65 4.12
C GLY A 72 -1.73 -17.13 4.09
N VAL A 73 -2.41 -16.52 3.10
CA VAL A 73 -2.71 -15.09 3.14
C VAL A 73 -3.71 -14.81 4.25
N GLU A 74 -3.40 -13.83 5.10
CA GLU A 74 -4.20 -13.44 6.25
C GLU A 74 -4.89 -12.08 6.05
N PHE A 75 -4.25 -11.18 5.28
CA PHE A 75 -4.80 -9.86 4.98
C PHE A 75 -4.49 -9.40 3.56
N VAL A 76 -5.29 -8.46 3.09
CA VAL A 76 -5.18 -7.89 1.74
C VAL A 76 -5.29 -6.38 1.80
N PHE A 77 -4.44 -5.68 1.04
CA PHE A 77 -4.65 -4.30 0.67
C PHE A 77 -5.03 -4.21 -0.80
N ALA A 78 -6.28 -3.86 -1.10
CA ALA A 78 -6.74 -3.70 -2.48
C ALA A 78 -6.63 -2.24 -2.92
N ARG A 79 -6.01 -1.97 -4.09
CA ARG A 79 -6.03 -0.60 -4.62
C ARG A 79 -7.46 -0.17 -4.92
N ILE A 80 -7.93 0.86 -4.21
CA ILE A 80 -9.27 1.38 -4.43
C ILE A 80 -9.30 2.39 -5.59
N GLY A 81 -8.22 3.13 -5.76
CA GLY A 81 -8.10 4.12 -6.83
C GLY A 81 -6.71 4.73 -6.91
N PHE A 82 -6.55 5.68 -7.79
CA PHE A 82 -5.29 6.37 -8.01
C PHE A 82 -5.50 7.75 -8.62
N ARG A 83 -4.56 8.66 -8.36
CA ARG A 83 -4.43 9.89 -9.14
C ARG A 83 -3.44 9.65 -10.28
N GLY A 84 -3.80 10.03 -11.50
CA GLY A 84 -2.96 9.83 -12.69
C GLY A 84 -1.62 10.55 -12.58
N THR A 85 -0.53 9.85 -12.88
CA THR A 85 0.85 10.33 -12.73
C THR A 85 1.18 11.55 -13.59
N GLY A 86 0.53 11.71 -14.74
CA GLY A 86 0.67 12.87 -15.62
C GLY A 86 -0.55 13.79 -15.60
N SER A 87 -1.76 13.23 -15.66
CA SER A 87 -3.00 14.01 -15.79
C SER A 87 -3.47 14.63 -14.48
N GLY A 88 -3.11 14.06 -13.32
CA GLY A 88 -3.65 14.46 -12.03
C GLY A 88 -5.13 14.10 -11.81
N THR A 89 -5.75 13.36 -12.73
CA THR A 89 -7.15 12.96 -12.67
C THR A 89 -7.36 11.83 -11.66
N LEU A 90 -8.43 11.89 -10.87
CA LEU A 90 -8.85 10.80 -9.99
C LEU A 90 -9.46 9.66 -10.81
N ASN A 91 -9.06 8.44 -10.50
CA ASN A 91 -9.53 7.23 -11.15
C ASN A 91 -9.80 6.15 -10.11
N SER A 92 -10.90 5.41 -10.24
CA SER A 92 -11.07 4.16 -9.50
C SER A 92 -10.22 3.05 -10.12
N ASP A 93 -9.76 2.10 -9.31
CA ASP A 93 -9.19 0.86 -9.86
C ASP A 93 -10.32 0.04 -10.49
N ALA A 94 -10.09 -0.52 -11.67
CA ALA A 94 -11.14 -1.20 -12.44
C ALA A 94 -11.73 -2.43 -11.72
N PHE A 95 -11.03 -2.99 -10.74
CA PHE A 95 -11.44 -4.20 -10.01
C PHE A 95 -11.58 -3.99 -8.50
N TYR A 96 -11.54 -2.72 -8.04
CA TYR A 96 -11.53 -2.44 -6.61
C TYR A 96 -12.68 -3.10 -5.84
N ALA A 97 -13.90 -2.96 -6.32
CA ALA A 97 -15.08 -3.51 -5.66
C ALA A 97 -15.03 -5.04 -5.61
N GLN A 98 -14.72 -5.68 -6.75
CA GLN A 98 -14.57 -7.13 -6.84
C GLN A 98 -13.49 -7.66 -5.89
N ASN A 99 -12.35 -6.98 -5.80
CA ASN A 99 -11.24 -7.40 -4.94
C ASN A 99 -11.60 -7.24 -3.46
N ILE A 100 -12.16 -6.10 -3.05
CA ILE A 100 -12.58 -5.86 -1.67
C ILE A 100 -13.63 -6.88 -1.26
N ASP A 101 -14.72 -6.98 -2.03
CA ASP A 101 -15.87 -7.84 -1.70
C ASP A 101 -15.47 -9.31 -1.69
N GLY A 102 -14.61 -9.73 -2.63
CA GLY A 102 -14.12 -11.11 -2.71
C GLY A 102 -13.19 -11.48 -1.56
N ALA A 103 -12.25 -10.61 -1.19
CA ALA A 103 -11.35 -10.83 -0.05
C ALA A 103 -12.13 -10.90 1.27
N MET A 104 -13.08 -9.98 1.48
CA MET A 104 -13.96 -9.98 2.66
C MET A 104 -14.83 -11.24 2.72
N ALA A 105 -15.41 -11.68 1.60
CA ALA A 105 -16.21 -12.90 1.53
C ALA A 105 -15.41 -14.17 1.86
N ALA A 106 -14.12 -14.20 1.53
CA ALA A 106 -13.20 -15.27 1.92
C ALA A 106 -12.77 -15.18 3.41
N GLY A 107 -13.14 -14.11 4.12
CA GLY A 107 -12.78 -13.88 5.51
C GLY A 107 -11.31 -13.52 5.70
N LEU A 108 -10.73 -12.79 4.74
CA LEU A 108 -9.43 -12.15 4.87
C LEU A 108 -9.60 -10.77 5.50
N ASP A 109 -8.69 -10.36 6.37
CA ASP A 109 -8.65 -8.96 6.80
C ASP A 109 -8.38 -8.08 5.58
N THR A 110 -9.25 -7.09 5.37
CA THR A 110 -9.24 -6.33 4.13
C THR A 110 -9.11 -4.83 4.41
N GLY A 111 -8.03 -4.26 3.90
CA GLY A 111 -7.80 -2.83 3.80
C GLY A 111 -7.76 -2.40 2.34
N VAL A 112 -7.60 -1.10 2.14
CA VAL A 112 -7.41 -0.53 0.81
C VAL A 112 -6.22 0.40 0.78
N TYR A 113 -5.67 0.65 -0.40
CA TYR A 113 -4.71 1.71 -0.61
C TYR A 113 -5.12 2.61 -1.77
N PHE A 114 -4.74 3.86 -1.68
CA PHE A 114 -4.91 4.83 -2.75
C PHE A 114 -3.54 5.27 -3.25
N PHE A 115 -3.24 5.03 -4.54
CA PHE A 115 -2.00 5.48 -5.16
C PHE A 115 -2.09 6.98 -5.42
N SER A 116 -1.44 7.74 -4.55
CA SER A 116 -1.49 9.20 -4.54
C SER A 116 -0.43 9.82 -5.45
N GLN A 117 -0.85 10.85 -6.13
CA GLN A 117 0.01 11.79 -6.84
C GLN A 117 -0.33 13.24 -6.47
N ALA A 118 -0.79 13.45 -5.22
CA ALA A 118 -1.08 14.78 -4.70
C ALA A 118 0.20 15.61 -4.55
N ILE A 119 0.15 16.85 -5.04
CA ILE A 119 1.22 17.85 -4.89
C ILE A 119 0.79 19.04 -4.03
N THR A 120 -0.46 19.02 -3.55
CA THR A 120 -1.02 20.01 -2.62
C THR A 120 -1.90 19.32 -1.57
N VAL A 121 -2.04 19.96 -0.42
CA VAL A 121 -2.93 19.50 0.67
C VAL A 121 -4.38 19.36 0.17
N ALA A 122 -4.85 20.30 -0.65
CA ALA A 122 -6.21 20.25 -1.20
C ALA A 122 -6.45 18.98 -2.05
N GLU A 123 -5.46 18.58 -2.85
CA GLU A 123 -5.54 17.36 -3.64
C GLU A 123 -5.54 16.10 -2.76
N ALA A 124 -4.77 16.09 -1.68
CA ALA A 124 -4.78 14.97 -0.74
C ALA A 124 -6.14 14.81 -0.03
N VAL A 125 -6.78 15.91 0.35
CA VAL A 125 -8.15 15.92 0.87
C VAL A 125 -9.14 15.42 -0.17
N GLU A 126 -8.99 15.84 -1.44
CA GLU A 126 -9.83 15.36 -2.55
C GLU A 126 -9.68 13.84 -2.76
N GLU A 127 -8.44 13.31 -2.69
CA GLU A 127 -8.17 11.87 -2.78
C GLU A 127 -8.85 11.11 -1.64
N ALA A 128 -8.74 11.59 -0.41
CA ALA A 128 -9.37 10.96 0.76
C ALA A 128 -10.91 10.91 0.62
N ASN A 129 -11.53 12.03 0.24
CA ASN A 129 -12.98 12.07 -0.01
C ASN A 129 -13.40 11.12 -1.15
N TYR A 130 -12.57 11.01 -2.18
CA TYR A 130 -12.82 10.07 -3.27
C TYR A 130 -12.77 8.62 -2.79
N VAL A 131 -11.78 8.26 -1.95
CA VAL A 131 -11.71 6.93 -1.30
C VAL A 131 -12.97 6.65 -0.50
N LEU A 132 -13.41 7.58 0.36
CA LEU A 132 -14.63 7.41 1.15
C LEU A 132 -15.87 7.20 0.27
N SER A 133 -15.97 7.92 -0.84
CA SER A 133 -17.06 7.76 -1.79
C SER A 133 -17.07 6.38 -2.47
N LEU A 134 -15.90 5.87 -2.86
CA LEU A 134 -15.75 4.55 -3.49
C LEU A 134 -16.02 3.39 -2.51
N LEU A 135 -15.70 3.58 -1.22
CA LEU A 135 -16.00 2.58 -0.20
C LEU A 135 -17.50 2.31 -0.09
N GLY A 136 -18.34 3.33 -0.28
CA GLY A 136 -19.79 3.15 -0.33
C GLY A 136 -20.38 2.50 0.92
N GLY A 137 -19.80 2.75 2.10
CA GLY A 137 -20.24 2.19 3.37
C GLY A 137 -19.69 0.81 3.71
N ARG A 138 -18.77 0.23 2.91
CA ARG A 138 -18.06 -1.01 3.24
C ARG A 138 -17.31 -0.87 4.56
N LYS A 139 -17.40 -1.89 5.41
CA LYS A 139 -16.70 -1.96 6.69
C LYS A 139 -15.39 -2.72 6.52
N LEU A 140 -14.30 -2.00 6.34
CA LEU A 140 -12.96 -2.59 6.28
C LEU A 140 -12.54 -3.14 7.66
N THR A 141 -11.74 -4.21 7.66
CA THR A 141 -11.15 -4.82 8.86
C THR A 141 -9.67 -4.48 9.02
N ALA A 142 -9.07 -3.88 8.00
CA ALA A 142 -7.71 -3.36 7.99
C ALA A 142 -7.71 -1.87 7.55
N PRO A 143 -6.61 -1.13 7.74
CA PRO A 143 -6.56 0.31 7.48
C PRO A 143 -6.74 0.71 6.02
N ILE A 144 -6.93 2.02 5.82
CA ILE A 144 -6.78 2.70 4.52
C ILE A 144 -5.36 3.25 4.45
N ALA A 145 -4.59 2.83 3.46
CA ALA A 145 -3.20 3.25 3.28
C ALA A 145 -3.08 4.37 2.24
N TYR A 146 -2.28 5.37 2.59
CA TYR A 146 -1.86 6.43 1.68
C TYR A 146 -0.56 6.00 1.01
N ASP A 147 -0.62 5.73 -0.29
CA ASP A 147 0.50 5.21 -1.08
C ASP A 147 1.02 6.30 -2.02
N TRP A 148 2.06 7.01 -1.57
CA TRP A 148 2.68 8.11 -2.30
C TRP A 148 4.04 7.69 -2.83
N GLU A 149 4.14 7.55 -4.16
CA GLU A 149 5.33 7.05 -4.82
C GLU A 149 5.82 7.99 -5.93
N MET A 150 7.13 8.03 -6.09
CA MET A 150 7.82 8.71 -7.18
C MET A 150 8.88 7.78 -7.77
N HIS A 151 8.64 7.26 -8.96
CA HIS A 151 9.61 6.39 -9.63
C HIS A 151 10.65 7.18 -10.44
N ASP A 152 10.22 8.25 -11.13
CA ASP A 152 11.11 9.06 -11.97
C ASP A 152 10.55 10.48 -12.19
N SER A 153 11.25 11.26 -13.01
CA SER A 153 10.89 12.65 -13.31
C SER A 153 9.62 12.85 -14.13
N THR A 154 9.00 11.79 -14.62
CA THR A 154 7.73 11.87 -15.36
C THR A 154 6.52 11.87 -14.44
N TYR A 155 6.72 11.49 -13.16
CA TYR A 155 5.67 11.53 -12.14
C TYR A 155 5.39 12.96 -11.71
N ARG A 156 4.09 13.32 -11.62
CA ARG A 156 3.71 14.69 -11.26
C ARG A 156 4.20 15.11 -9.86
N VAL A 157 4.45 14.18 -8.96
CA VAL A 157 5.03 14.43 -7.63
C VAL A 157 6.54 14.67 -7.66
N TYR A 158 7.19 14.55 -8.82
CA TYR A 158 8.60 14.83 -8.95
C TYR A 158 8.92 16.27 -8.54
N GLY A 159 9.91 16.45 -7.68
CA GLY A 159 10.29 17.75 -7.14
C GLY A 159 9.42 18.26 -5.99
N THR A 160 8.39 17.50 -5.57
CA THR A 160 7.65 17.84 -4.35
C THR A 160 8.57 17.77 -3.14
N SER A 161 8.56 18.81 -2.30
CA SER A 161 9.36 18.82 -1.08
C SER A 161 8.85 17.78 -0.06
N SER A 162 9.75 17.26 0.78
CA SER A 162 9.38 16.34 1.86
C SER A 162 8.35 16.95 2.82
N ALA A 163 8.43 18.25 3.08
CA ALA A 163 7.46 18.97 3.90
C ALA A 163 6.05 18.93 3.27
N MET A 164 5.95 19.14 1.95
CA MET A 164 4.65 19.07 1.26
C MET A 164 4.13 17.63 1.18
N ALA A 165 4.98 16.65 0.88
CA ALA A 165 4.59 15.24 0.89
C ALA A 165 4.04 14.81 2.26
N THR A 166 4.72 15.22 3.34
CA THR A 166 4.25 15.00 4.72
C THR A 166 2.92 15.69 5.00
N ALA A 167 2.75 16.94 4.56
CA ALA A 167 1.50 17.68 4.73
C ALA A 167 0.33 17.01 3.97
N CYS A 168 0.58 16.50 2.76
CA CYS A 168 -0.41 15.75 1.98
C CYS A 168 -0.80 14.45 2.70
N ALA A 169 0.17 13.65 3.15
CA ALA A 169 -0.08 12.40 3.87
C ALA A 169 -0.91 12.65 5.15
N LYS A 170 -0.53 13.67 5.92
CA LYS A 170 -1.28 14.06 7.13
C LYS A 170 -2.72 14.46 6.80
N ALA A 171 -2.93 15.33 5.82
CA ALA A 171 -4.26 15.79 5.43
C ALA A 171 -5.15 14.64 4.90
N PHE A 172 -4.57 13.70 4.15
CA PHE A 172 -5.29 12.49 3.72
C PHE A 172 -5.75 11.68 4.94
N CYS A 173 -4.85 11.35 5.86
CA CYS A 173 -5.18 10.55 7.04
C CYS A 173 -6.24 11.26 7.93
N GLU A 174 -6.06 12.55 8.21
CA GLU A 174 -7.02 13.34 9.00
C GLU A 174 -8.42 13.47 8.34
N THR A 175 -8.50 13.32 7.02
CA THR A 175 -9.79 13.34 6.30
C THR A 175 -10.48 11.98 6.33
N ILE A 176 -9.70 10.89 6.43
CA ILE A 176 -10.23 9.51 6.51
C ILE A 176 -10.79 9.20 7.90
N GLU A 177 -10.21 9.78 8.98
CA GLU A 177 -10.65 9.61 10.38
C GLU A 177 -12.03 10.23 10.67
#